data_80010ef8bfbfe58811f701174eedceb1
#
_entry.id   80010ef8bfbfe58811f701174eedceb1
#
_cell.length_a   1.000
_cell.length_b   1.000
_cell.length_c   1.000
_cell.angle_alpha   90.00
_cell.angle_beta   90.00
_cell.angle_gamma   90.00
#
_symmetry.space_group_name_H-M   'P 1'
#
loop_
_entity.id
_entity.type
_entity.pdbx_description
1 polymer ?
#
loop_
_entity_poly.entity_id
_entity_poly.type
_entity_poly.pdbx_seq_one_letter_code
_entity_poly.pdbx_strand_id
1 'polypeptide(L)'
;LKITRKSEQNSIWIGMNKETAHQLGTPISSLVAWVEYLNLNPENEMVCQELTKDINKLNVITQRFSQVGKTPKKIELDLIGVIKNSVDYIKSRTSKKVNYNIILPEEDCINIELNQHLFEWALENLIKNAIDAMNGVGDLTIEVKNESKKILIDISDTGKGVPKRDFKKIFYPGFTTKERGWGMGLSLVKRIIEEYHKGKVFLKQSSIGKGSTFRIILKKQK
;
A
#
# COMPACT_ATOMS: atom_id res chain seq x y z
N LEU A 1 1.59 -29.78 4.49
CA LEU A 1 0.68 -28.65 4.10
C LEU A 1 0.32 -27.70 5.25
N LYS A 2 0.01 -28.19 6.48
CA LYS A 2 -0.28 -27.34 7.65
C LYS A 2 0.98 -26.69 8.26
N ILE A 3 2.11 -27.38 8.25
CA ILE A 3 3.39 -26.91 8.80
C ILE A 3 3.97 -25.78 7.95
N THR A 4 3.87 -25.90 6.61
CA THR A 4 4.33 -24.88 5.67
C THR A 4 3.54 -23.56 5.82
N ARG A 5 2.21 -23.66 6.00
CA ARG A 5 1.36 -22.48 6.23
C ARG A 5 1.66 -21.74 7.53
N LYS A 6 1.97 -22.49 8.61
CA LYS A 6 2.34 -21.89 9.90
C LYS A 6 3.73 -21.23 9.85
N SER A 7 4.68 -21.82 9.11
CA SER A 7 5.99 -21.24 8.86
C SER A 7 5.91 -19.97 8.02
N GLU A 8 5.10 -19.96 6.95
CA GLU A 8 4.84 -18.76 6.13
C GLU A 8 4.16 -17.65 6.94
N GLN A 9 3.17 -17.99 7.77
CA GLN A 9 2.54 -17.03 8.69
C GLN A 9 3.55 -16.44 9.68
N ASN A 10 4.42 -17.25 10.27
CA ASN A 10 5.46 -16.77 11.19
C ASN A 10 6.47 -15.85 10.48
N SER A 11 6.88 -16.16 9.26
CA SER A 11 7.79 -15.31 8.48
C SER A 11 7.16 -13.96 8.15
N ILE A 12 5.86 -13.94 7.83
CA ILE A 12 5.10 -12.70 7.63
C ILE A 12 5.07 -11.88 8.93
N TRP A 13 4.80 -12.54 10.08
CA TRP A 13 4.78 -11.89 11.39
C TRP A 13 6.14 -11.30 11.79
N ILE A 14 7.22 -12.03 11.58
CA ILE A 14 8.59 -11.56 11.87
C ILE A 14 8.93 -10.36 10.98
N GLY A 15 8.63 -10.44 9.69
CA GLY A 15 8.86 -9.33 8.76
C GLY A 15 8.01 -8.11 9.08
N MET A 16 6.71 -8.29 9.45
CA MET A 16 5.84 -7.19 9.87
C MET A 16 6.32 -6.54 11.16
N ASN A 17 6.75 -7.32 12.16
CA ASN A 17 7.29 -6.77 13.41
C ASN A 17 8.54 -5.92 13.13
N LYS A 18 9.41 -6.36 12.22
CA LYS A 18 10.61 -5.63 11.86
C LYS A 18 10.30 -4.36 11.05
N GLU A 19 9.37 -4.44 10.10
CA GLU A 19 8.89 -3.28 9.35
C GLU A 19 8.21 -2.27 10.27
N THR A 20 7.34 -2.74 11.18
CA THR A 20 6.65 -1.88 12.14
C THR A 20 7.64 -1.21 13.09
N ALA A 21 8.63 -1.95 13.61
CA ALA A 21 9.66 -1.37 14.46
C ALA A 21 10.45 -0.27 13.73
N HIS A 22 10.78 -0.48 12.46
CA HIS A 22 11.46 0.53 11.64
C HIS A 22 10.57 1.75 11.35
N GLN A 23 9.30 1.51 10.98
CA GLN A 23 8.34 2.58 10.71
C GLN A 23 7.97 3.38 11.96
N LEU A 24 7.96 2.75 13.14
CA LEU A 24 7.78 3.42 14.42
C LEU A 24 9.03 4.17 14.88
N GLY A 25 10.21 3.60 14.62
CA GLY A 25 11.49 4.19 15.03
C GLY A 25 11.72 5.58 14.46
N THR A 26 11.39 5.80 13.19
CA THR A 26 11.60 7.10 12.52
C THR A 26 10.78 8.24 13.16
N PRO A 27 9.43 8.13 13.31
CA PRO A 27 8.67 9.20 13.94
C PRO A 27 8.97 9.35 15.44
N ILE A 28 9.33 8.26 16.15
CA ILE A 28 9.75 8.34 17.56
C ILE A 28 11.05 9.14 17.69
N SER A 29 12.04 8.88 16.84
CA SER A 29 13.31 9.62 16.85
C SER A 29 13.10 11.10 16.52
N SER A 30 12.20 11.40 15.59
CA SER A 30 11.81 12.78 15.27
C SER A 30 11.11 13.45 16.45
N LEU A 31 10.16 12.77 17.12
CA LEU A 31 9.50 13.30 18.31
C LEU A 31 10.48 13.61 19.44
N VAL A 32 11.46 12.73 19.70
CA VAL A 32 12.50 12.97 20.70
C VAL A 32 13.29 14.23 20.36
N ALA A 33 13.74 14.38 19.11
CA ALA A 33 14.47 15.57 18.67
C ALA A 33 13.62 16.86 18.80
N TRP A 34 12.32 16.79 18.50
CA TRP A 34 11.42 17.92 18.68
C TRP A 34 11.18 18.27 20.16
N VAL A 35 11.09 17.29 21.05
CA VAL A 35 10.99 17.52 22.50
C VAL A 35 12.25 18.20 23.03
N GLU A 36 13.44 17.75 22.60
CA GLU A 36 14.70 18.41 22.94
C GLU A 36 14.75 19.86 22.45
N TYR A 37 14.32 20.11 21.22
CA TYR A 37 14.26 21.44 20.64
C TYR A 37 13.27 22.36 21.39
N LEU A 38 12.10 21.86 21.78
CA LEU A 38 11.11 22.61 22.58
C LEU A 38 11.62 22.99 23.96
N ASN A 39 12.41 22.10 24.59
CA ASN A 39 13.03 22.41 25.89
C ASN A 39 13.98 23.62 25.79
N LEU A 40 14.58 23.83 24.61
CA LEU A 40 15.46 24.96 24.34
C LEU A 40 14.70 26.20 23.84
N ASN A 41 13.53 26.05 23.24
CA ASN A 41 12.75 27.10 22.58
C ASN A 41 11.25 26.92 22.80
N PRO A 42 10.69 27.30 23.97
CA PRO A 42 9.30 26.97 24.37
C PRO A 42 8.19 27.59 23.50
N GLU A 43 8.47 28.67 22.77
CA GLU A 43 7.45 29.44 22.01
C GLU A 43 7.46 29.16 20.49
N ASN A 44 7.69 27.92 20.05
CA ASN A 44 7.83 27.65 18.64
C ASN A 44 6.64 26.86 18.04
N GLU A 45 5.71 27.60 17.39
CA GLU A 45 4.52 27.04 16.74
C GLU A 45 4.85 26.02 15.63
N MET A 46 5.96 26.20 14.92
CA MET A 46 6.42 25.29 13.87
C MET A 46 6.69 23.88 14.42
N VAL A 47 7.20 23.79 15.65
CA VAL A 47 7.48 22.50 16.31
C VAL A 47 6.19 21.76 16.64
N CYS A 48 5.16 22.46 17.09
CA CYS A 48 3.84 21.85 17.34
C CYS A 48 3.24 21.24 16.08
N GLN A 49 3.42 21.88 14.94
CA GLN A 49 2.96 21.37 13.65
C GLN A 49 3.71 20.10 13.24
N GLU A 50 5.04 20.04 13.38
CA GLU A 50 5.84 18.86 13.07
C GLU A 50 5.56 17.70 14.03
N LEU A 51 5.42 17.96 15.32
CA LEU A 51 4.99 16.96 16.32
C LEU A 51 3.63 16.37 15.95
N THR A 52 2.66 17.21 15.56
CA THR A 52 1.34 16.76 15.12
C THR A 52 1.43 15.86 13.89
N LYS A 53 2.30 16.17 12.92
CA LYS A 53 2.52 15.32 11.76
C LYS A 53 3.09 13.94 12.14
N ASP A 54 4.05 13.90 13.07
CA ASP A 54 4.67 12.64 13.50
C ASP A 54 3.71 11.80 14.36
N ILE A 55 2.93 12.42 15.24
CA ILE A 55 1.84 11.75 15.97
C ILE A 55 0.84 11.14 15.00
N ASN A 56 0.44 11.86 13.95
CA ASN A 56 -0.48 11.34 12.93
C ASN A 56 0.12 10.15 12.17
N LYS A 57 1.42 10.16 11.85
CA LYS A 57 2.11 9.01 11.26
C LYS A 57 2.06 7.80 12.20
N LEU A 58 2.35 8.00 13.50
CA LEU A 58 2.27 6.92 14.50
C LEU A 58 0.87 6.36 14.63
N ASN A 59 -0.15 7.20 14.64
CA ASN A 59 -1.54 6.77 14.69
C ASN A 59 -1.91 5.89 13.49
N VAL A 60 -1.52 6.29 12.28
CA VAL A 60 -1.75 5.49 11.07
C VAL A 60 -1.06 4.13 11.15
N ILE A 61 0.20 4.09 11.61
CA ILE A 61 0.95 2.83 11.78
C ILE A 61 0.25 1.93 12.81
N THR A 62 -0.13 2.49 13.96
CA THR A 62 -0.80 1.76 15.04
C THR A 62 -2.16 1.20 14.59
N GLN A 63 -2.96 2.00 13.86
CA GLN A 63 -4.24 1.55 13.30
C GLN A 63 -4.04 0.39 12.31
N ARG A 64 -3.06 0.49 11.41
CA ARG A 64 -2.72 -0.59 10.47
C ARG A 64 -2.33 -1.87 11.19
N PHE A 65 -1.52 -1.73 12.25
CA PHE A 65 -1.04 -2.88 13.03
C PHE A 65 -2.14 -3.53 13.86
N SER A 66 -3.05 -2.75 14.45
CA SER A 66 -4.17 -3.26 15.25
C SER A 66 -5.19 -4.08 14.46
N GLN A 67 -5.23 -3.89 13.13
CA GLN A 67 -6.10 -4.64 12.22
C GLN A 67 -5.50 -6.00 11.81
N VAL A 68 -4.21 -6.20 12.04
CA VAL A 68 -3.52 -7.44 11.69
C VAL A 68 -3.81 -8.50 12.77
N GLY A 69 -4.37 -9.64 12.34
CA GLY A 69 -4.71 -10.75 13.26
C GLY A 69 -6.16 -10.78 13.76
N LYS A 70 -6.95 -9.75 13.46
CA LYS A 70 -8.40 -9.74 13.68
C LYS A 70 -9.14 -9.90 12.35
N THR A 71 -10.41 -10.29 12.39
CA THR A 71 -11.30 -10.20 11.23
C THR A 71 -11.67 -8.73 11.03
N PRO A 72 -11.15 -8.02 10.01
CA PRO A 72 -11.39 -6.59 9.87
C PRO A 72 -12.87 -6.34 9.59
N LYS A 73 -13.45 -5.38 10.30
CA LYS A 73 -14.81 -4.91 10.00
C LYS A 73 -14.80 -4.25 8.62
N LYS A 74 -15.73 -4.67 7.77
CA LYS A 74 -15.99 -4.05 6.47
C LYS A 74 -17.19 -3.14 6.60
N ILE A 75 -17.19 -2.07 5.83
CA ILE A 75 -18.29 -1.12 5.70
C ILE A 75 -18.54 -0.87 4.22
N GLU A 76 -19.76 -0.56 3.86
CA GLU A 76 -20.09 -0.11 2.52
C GLU A 76 -19.49 1.28 2.29
N LEU A 77 -18.79 1.46 1.17
CA LEU A 77 -18.12 2.71 0.83
C LEU A 77 -17.97 2.87 -0.69
N ASP A 78 -17.78 4.10 -1.13
CA ASP A 78 -17.48 4.41 -2.51
C ASP A 78 -16.02 4.09 -2.85
N LEU A 79 -15.81 3.07 -3.68
CA LEU A 79 -14.50 2.63 -4.13
C LEU A 79 -13.76 3.71 -4.94
N ILE A 80 -14.49 4.48 -5.77
CA ILE A 80 -13.91 5.52 -6.61
C ILE A 80 -13.31 6.62 -5.72
N GLY A 81 -14.07 7.05 -4.71
CA GLY A 81 -13.61 8.02 -3.73
C GLY A 81 -12.36 7.54 -2.97
N VAL A 82 -12.34 6.26 -2.53
CA VAL A 82 -11.18 5.69 -1.84
C VAL A 82 -9.94 5.66 -2.73
N ILE A 83 -10.09 5.29 -4.02
CA ILE A 83 -8.97 5.26 -4.97
C ILE A 83 -8.44 6.67 -5.22
N LYS A 84 -9.32 7.64 -5.51
CA LYS A 84 -8.93 9.05 -5.73
C LYS A 84 -8.16 9.60 -4.53
N ASN A 85 -8.70 9.46 -3.33
CA ASN A 85 -8.08 9.94 -2.09
C ASN A 85 -6.69 9.29 -1.85
N SER A 86 -6.57 7.99 -2.11
CA SER A 86 -5.29 7.27 -1.98
C SER A 86 -4.25 7.78 -2.96
N VAL A 87 -4.64 8.05 -4.20
CA VAL A 87 -3.74 8.60 -5.23
C VAL A 87 -3.31 10.01 -4.88
N ASP A 88 -4.23 10.88 -4.51
CA ASP A 88 -3.94 12.28 -4.14
C ASP A 88 -3.00 12.36 -2.93
N TYR A 89 -3.22 11.49 -1.94
CA TYR A 89 -2.35 11.38 -0.78
C TYR A 89 -0.91 11.01 -1.17
N ILE A 90 -0.73 10.07 -2.10
CA ILE A 90 0.61 9.66 -2.54
C ILE A 90 1.22 10.71 -3.46
N LYS A 91 0.45 11.25 -4.39
CA LYS A 91 0.88 12.28 -5.34
C LYS A 91 1.45 13.51 -4.63
N SER A 92 0.85 13.92 -3.51
CA SER A 92 1.34 15.05 -2.70
C SER A 92 2.70 14.81 -2.04
N ARG A 93 3.17 13.54 -1.95
CA ARG A 93 4.38 13.11 -1.24
C ARG A 93 5.44 12.49 -2.13
N THR A 94 5.21 12.46 -3.43
CA THR A 94 6.10 11.82 -4.40
C THR A 94 6.63 12.79 -5.43
N SER A 95 7.56 12.32 -6.26
CA SER A 95 8.18 13.13 -7.30
C SER A 95 7.14 13.73 -8.26
N LYS A 96 7.25 15.02 -8.55
CA LYS A 96 6.45 15.71 -9.59
C LYS A 96 6.72 15.19 -11.01
N LYS A 97 7.71 14.30 -11.19
CA LYS A 97 8.07 13.70 -12.48
C LYS A 97 7.30 12.41 -12.77
N VAL A 98 6.39 11.99 -11.88
CA VAL A 98 5.48 10.89 -12.12
C VAL A 98 4.17 11.44 -12.64
N ASN A 99 3.76 10.99 -13.81
CA ASN A 99 2.45 11.31 -14.39
C ASN A 99 1.42 10.32 -13.87
N TYR A 100 0.33 10.82 -13.29
CA TYR A 100 -0.76 10.00 -12.76
C TYR A 100 -1.95 10.05 -13.70
N ASN A 101 -2.36 8.90 -14.21
CA ASN A 101 -3.53 8.74 -15.07
C ASN A 101 -4.54 7.83 -14.37
N ILE A 102 -5.76 8.32 -14.13
CA ILE A 102 -6.85 7.55 -13.51
C ILE A 102 -7.96 7.39 -14.53
N ILE A 103 -8.20 6.15 -14.93
CA ILE A 103 -9.26 5.77 -15.89
C ILE A 103 -10.38 5.10 -15.09
N LEU A 104 -11.49 5.78 -14.98
CA LEU A 104 -12.66 5.34 -14.22
C LEU A 104 -13.77 4.89 -15.17
N PRO A 105 -14.67 4.01 -14.73
CA PRO A 105 -15.89 3.70 -15.47
C PRO A 105 -16.83 4.93 -15.52
N GLU A 106 -17.89 4.83 -16.31
CA GLU A 106 -18.86 5.93 -16.46
C GLU A 106 -19.68 6.21 -15.19
N GLU A 107 -19.75 5.23 -14.29
CA GLU A 107 -20.45 5.38 -13.02
C GLU A 107 -19.68 6.29 -12.07
N ASP A 108 -20.37 7.27 -11.47
CA ASP A 108 -19.80 8.24 -10.53
C ASP A 108 -19.38 7.60 -9.19
N CYS A 109 -20.02 6.48 -8.82
CA CYS A 109 -19.83 5.81 -7.55
C CYS A 109 -19.94 4.29 -7.71
N ILE A 110 -19.07 3.54 -7.02
CA ILE A 110 -19.13 2.07 -6.93
C ILE A 110 -19.15 1.67 -5.47
N ASN A 111 -20.33 1.36 -4.94
CA ASN A 111 -20.47 0.89 -3.58
C ASN A 111 -20.00 -0.56 -3.42
N ILE A 112 -19.15 -0.79 -2.43
CA ILE A 112 -18.60 -2.10 -2.10
C ILE A 112 -18.23 -2.18 -0.61
N GLU A 113 -18.41 -3.37 -0.01
CA GLU A 113 -17.98 -3.60 1.37
C GLU A 113 -16.47 -3.87 1.46
N LEU A 114 -15.75 -2.93 2.06
CA LEU A 114 -14.31 -3.02 2.29
C LEU A 114 -13.94 -2.54 3.70
N ASN A 115 -12.79 -2.96 4.17
CA ASN A 115 -12.10 -2.25 5.25
C ASN A 115 -11.24 -1.16 4.59
N GLN A 116 -11.67 0.10 4.73
CA GLN A 116 -11.06 1.25 4.08
C GLN A 116 -9.55 1.32 4.33
N HIS A 117 -9.13 1.32 5.59
CA HIS A 117 -7.71 1.51 5.95
C HIS A 117 -6.80 0.42 5.40
N LEU A 118 -7.24 -0.83 5.42
CA LEU A 118 -6.47 -1.94 4.85
C LEU A 118 -6.42 -1.86 3.34
N PHE A 119 -7.53 -1.50 2.69
CA PHE A 119 -7.58 -1.38 1.25
C PHE A 119 -6.71 -0.22 0.75
N GLU A 120 -6.79 0.95 1.40
CA GLU A 120 -5.89 2.08 1.15
C GLU A 120 -4.42 1.66 1.31
N TRP A 121 -4.10 0.90 2.35
CA TRP A 121 -2.74 0.41 2.56
C TRP A 121 -2.26 -0.53 1.44
N ALA A 122 -3.15 -1.39 0.92
CA ALA A 122 -2.82 -2.23 -0.23
C ALA A 122 -2.57 -1.39 -1.50
N LEU A 123 -3.41 -0.38 -1.77
CA LEU A 123 -3.22 0.55 -2.88
C LEU A 123 -1.91 1.32 -2.75
N GLU A 124 -1.63 1.89 -1.58
CA GLU A 124 -0.37 2.60 -1.32
C GLU A 124 0.86 1.74 -1.61
N ASN A 125 0.86 0.47 -1.17
CA ASN A 125 1.97 -0.44 -1.43
C ASN A 125 2.18 -0.71 -2.93
N LEU A 126 1.09 -0.91 -3.69
CA LEU A 126 1.18 -1.12 -5.14
C LEU A 126 1.67 0.13 -5.85
N ILE A 127 1.12 1.29 -5.53
CA ILE A 127 1.50 2.58 -6.12
C ILE A 127 2.97 2.91 -5.80
N LYS A 128 3.40 2.78 -4.54
CA LYS A 128 4.80 2.99 -4.14
C LYS A 128 5.75 2.03 -4.85
N ASN A 129 5.35 0.76 -5.02
CA ASN A 129 6.15 -0.19 -5.79
C ASN A 129 6.29 0.20 -7.26
N ALA A 130 5.23 0.72 -7.87
CA ALA A 130 5.25 1.24 -9.24
C ALA A 130 6.20 2.44 -9.36
N ILE A 131 6.10 3.43 -8.46
CA ILE A 131 6.96 4.62 -8.42
C ILE A 131 8.43 4.22 -8.25
N ASP A 132 8.71 3.28 -7.34
CA ASP A 132 10.07 2.77 -7.12
C ASP A 132 10.61 2.02 -8.36
N ALA A 133 9.75 1.26 -9.06
CA ALA A 133 10.14 0.57 -10.30
C ALA A 133 10.48 1.54 -11.43
N MET A 134 9.91 2.75 -11.41
CA MET A 134 10.16 3.85 -12.32
C MET A 134 11.29 4.80 -11.87
N ASN A 135 11.91 4.56 -10.71
CA ASN A 135 12.86 5.48 -10.09
C ASN A 135 12.31 6.92 -9.94
N GLY A 136 11.00 7.04 -9.71
CA GLY A 136 10.32 8.33 -9.51
C GLY A 136 10.09 9.15 -10.78
N VAL A 137 10.23 8.57 -11.97
CA VAL A 137 9.99 9.23 -13.27
C VAL A 137 9.28 8.26 -14.22
N GLY A 138 8.09 8.63 -14.71
CA GLY A 138 7.34 7.80 -15.66
C GLY A 138 5.83 7.94 -15.48
N ASP A 139 5.08 7.00 -16.05
CA ASP A 139 3.63 7.04 -16.09
C ASP A 139 3.05 5.92 -15.20
N LEU A 140 2.20 6.33 -14.28
CA LEU A 140 1.39 5.45 -13.44
C LEU A 140 -0.07 5.55 -13.89
N THR A 141 -0.63 4.44 -14.36
CA THR A 141 -2.04 4.37 -14.75
C THR A 141 -2.81 3.47 -13.80
N ILE A 142 -3.93 3.96 -13.27
CA ILE A 142 -4.88 3.17 -12.48
C ILE A 142 -6.18 3.11 -13.27
N GLU A 143 -6.53 1.90 -13.73
CA GLU A 143 -7.76 1.65 -14.49
C GLU A 143 -8.74 0.83 -13.65
N VAL A 144 -9.98 1.33 -13.51
CA VAL A 144 -11.06 0.64 -12.82
C VAL A 144 -12.12 0.22 -13.82
N LYS A 145 -12.47 -1.07 -13.81
CA LYS A 145 -13.54 -1.64 -14.63
C LYS A 145 -14.61 -2.25 -13.74
N ASN A 146 -15.83 -1.78 -13.90
CA ASN A 146 -16.98 -2.23 -13.16
C ASN A 146 -17.77 -3.28 -13.96
N GLU A 147 -17.48 -4.58 -13.71
CA GLU A 147 -18.20 -5.69 -14.35
C GLU A 147 -19.39 -6.14 -13.48
N SER A 148 -20.32 -6.90 -14.06
CA SER A 148 -21.55 -7.31 -13.38
C SER A 148 -21.34 -8.02 -12.02
N LYS A 149 -20.31 -8.85 -11.89
CA LYS A 149 -20.04 -9.67 -10.70
C LYS A 149 -18.74 -9.31 -9.96
N LYS A 150 -17.93 -8.47 -10.55
CA LYS A 150 -16.59 -8.15 -10.02
C LYS A 150 -16.15 -6.77 -10.46
N ILE A 151 -15.22 -6.21 -9.71
CA ILE A 151 -14.55 -4.97 -10.04
C ILE A 151 -13.08 -5.33 -10.29
N LEU A 152 -12.53 -4.83 -11.39
CA LEU A 152 -11.13 -4.98 -11.75
C LEU A 152 -10.42 -3.65 -11.54
N ILE A 153 -9.28 -3.69 -10.87
CA ILE A 153 -8.43 -2.51 -10.68
C ILE A 153 -7.05 -2.87 -11.18
N ASP A 154 -6.63 -2.26 -12.27
CA ASP A 154 -5.30 -2.40 -12.86
C ASP A 154 -4.43 -1.23 -12.46
N ILE A 155 -3.26 -1.52 -11.92
CA ILE A 155 -2.25 -0.54 -11.56
C ILE A 155 -1.04 -0.81 -12.43
N SER A 156 -0.77 0.08 -13.39
CA SER A 156 0.24 -0.06 -14.44
C SER A 156 1.33 0.99 -14.28
N ASP A 157 2.57 0.57 -14.39
CA ASP A 157 3.76 1.42 -14.38
C ASP A 157 4.59 1.25 -15.67
N THR A 158 5.40 2.24 -15.99
CA THR A 158 6.37 2.20 -17.09
C THR A 158 7.79 1.91 -16.60
N GLY A 159 7.94 1.24 -15.46
CA GLY A 159 9.21 1.00 -14.80
C GLY A 159 10.03 -0.17 -15.37
N LYS A 160 10.99 -0.64 -14.56
CA LYS A 160 11.95 -1.67 -14.95
C LYS A 160 11.33 -3.04 -15.28
N GLY A 161 10.10 -3.29 -14.87
CA GLY A 161 9.43 -4.57 -15.05
C GLY A 161 9.95 -5.70 -14.14
N VAL A 162 9.31 -6.87 -14.25
CA VAL A 162 9.58 -8.07 -13.46
C VAL A 162 9.86 -9.24 -14.42
N PRO A 163 10.92 -10.04 -14.20
CA PRO A 163 11.18 -11.25 -15.00
C PRO A 163 10.08 -12.29 -14.80
N LYS A 164 9.72 -13.03 -15.86
CA LYS A 164 8.65 -14.06 -15.78
C LYS A 164 8.86 -15.09 -14.66
N ARG A 165 10.12 -15.47 -14.40
CA ARG A 165 10.49 -16.42 -13.33
C ARG A 165 10.10 -15.94 -11.92
N ASP A 166 9.91 -14.64 -11.73
CA ASP A 166 9.65 -14.03 -10.41
C ASP A 166 8.19 -13.61 -10.21
N PHE A 167 7.30 -13.75 -11.21
CA PHE A 167 5.88 -13.37 -11.16
C PHE A 167 5.13 -13.88 -9.93
N LYS A 168 5.42 -15.11 -9.50
CA LYS A 168 4.83 -15.69 -8.28
C LYS A 168 5.64 -15.34 -7.04
N LYS A 169 6.97 -15.26 -7.19
CA LYS A 169 7.89 -15.05 -6.06
C LYS A 169 7.78 -13.66 -5.46
N ILE A 170 7.46 -12.63 -6.27
CA ILE A 170 7.30 -11.26 -5.79
C ILE A 170 6.24 -11.11 -4.68
N PHE A 171 5.32 -12.07 -4.56
CA PHE A 171 4.32 -12.10 -3.48
C PHE A 171 4.75 -12.92 -2.26
N TYR A 172 5.94 -13.53 -2.27
CA TYR A 172 6.46 -14.23 -1.10
C TYR A 172 7.05 -13.23 -0.11
N PRO A 173 6.79 -13.43 1.20
CA PRO A 173 7.38 -12.59 2.24
C PRO A 173 8.90 -12.58 2.14
N GLY A 174 9.50 -11.39 2.24
CA GLY A 174 10.94 -11.22 2.20
C GLY A 174 11.54 -11.16 0.78
N PHE A 175 10.76 -11.37 -0.27
CA PHE A 175 11.27 -11.20 -1.63
C PHE A 175 11.40 -9.72 -1.99
N THR A 176 12.62 -9.30 -2.28
CA THR A 176 12.92 -7.92 -2.70
C THR A 176 14.10 -7.90 -3.67
N THR A 177 14.04 -6.96 -4.61
CA THR A 177 15.16 -6.60 -5.51
C THR A 177 15.70 -5.22 -5.17
N LYS A 178 15.24 -4.61 -4.08
CA LYS A 178 15.67 -3.29 -3.61
C LYS A 178 16.77 -3.45 -2.57
N GLU A 179 17.77 -2.57 -2.59
CA GLU A 179 18.81 -2.51 -1.55
C GLU A 179 18.23 -2.16 -0.17
N ARG A 180 17.22 -1.29 -0.17
CA ARG A 180 16.47 -0.90 1.03
C ARG A 180 15.02 -1.36 0.89
N GLY A 181 14.58 -2.20 1.82
CA GLY A 181 13.22 -2.73 1.87
C GLY A 181 13.18 -4.20 2.27
N TRP A 182 12.16 -4.57 3.04
CA TRP A 182 12.04 -5.89 3.67
C TRP A 182 11.33 -6.92 2.78
N GLY A 183 10.91 -6.55 1.56
CA GLY A 183 10.18 -7.46 0.68
C GLY A 183 8.79 -7.87 1.21
N MET A 184 8.18 -7.05 2.08
CA MET A 184 6.91 -7.39 2.73
C MET A 184 5.69 -6.77 2.05
N GLY A 185 5.85 -5.71 1.25
CA GLY A 185 4.74 -4.94 0.71
C GLY A 185 3.77 -5.76 -0.12
N LEU A 186 4.25 -6.52 -1.11
CA LEU A 186 3.37 -7.32 -1.99
C LEU A 186 2.76 -8.53 -1.27
N SER A 187 3.45 -9.13 -0.32
CA SER A 187 2.88 -10.22 0.51
C SER A 187 1.75 -9.70 1.40
N LEU A 188 1.90 -8.48 1.93
CA LEU A 188 0.85 -7.79 2.68
C LEU A 188 -0.34 -7.45 1.77
N VAL A 189 -0.11 -6.89 0.58
CA VAL A 189 -1.18 -6.64 -0.42
C VAL A 189 -1.95 -7.92 -0.70
N LYS A 190 -1.25 -9.04 -0.94
CA LYS A 190 -1.89 -10.33 -1.18
C LYS A 190 -2.77 -10.75 -0.01
N ARG A 191 -2.28 -10.63 1.22
CA ARG A 191 -3.04 -10.95 2.42
C ARG A 191 -4.27 -10.06 2.58
N ILE A 192 -4.12 -8.75 2.40
CA ILE A 192 -5.23 -7.80 2.51
C ILE A 192 -6.31 -8.14 1.49
N ILE A 193 -5.94 -8.31 0.24
CA ILE A 193 -6.91 -8.53 -0.84
C ILE A 193 -7.52 -9.95 -0.77
N GLU A 194 -6.70 -11.00 -0.60
CA GLU A 194 -7.18 -12.38 -0.68
C GLU A 194 -7.79 -12.89 0.62
N GLU A 195 -7.16 -12.61 1.79
CA GLU A 195 -7.64 -13.13 3.06
C GLU A 195 -8.75 -12.26 3.66
N TYR A 196 -8.58 -10.93 3.66
CA TYR A 196 -9.52 -10.02 4.32
C TYR A 196 -10.67 -9.59 3.41
N HIS A 197 -10.40 -9.33 2.13
CA HIS A 197 -11.43 -8.88 1.18
C HIS A 197 -11.98 -9.97 0.27
N LYS A 198 -11.44 -11.23 0.37
CA LYS A 198 -11.87 -12.39 -0.45
C LYS A 198 -11.76 -12.13 -1.96
N GLY A 199 -10.90 -11.20 -2.35
CA GLY A 199 -10.57 -10.88 -3.73
C GLY A 199 -9.41 -11.72 -4.26
N LYS A 200 -8.76 -11.21 -5.34
CA LYS A 200 -7.52 -11.75 -5.89
C LYS A 200 -6.58 -10.60 -6.24
N VAL A 201 -5.27 -10.83 -6.10
CA VAL A 201 -4.24 -9.92 -6.62
C VAL A 201 -3.13 -10.71 -7.29
N PHE A 202 -2.68 -10.24 -8.44
CA PHE A 202 -1.60 -10.87 -9.20
C PHE A 202 -0.95 -9.89 -10.18
N LEU A 203 0.24 -10.24 -10.64
CA LEU A 203 0.89 -9.56 -11.73
C LEU A 203 0.26 -10.03 -13.06
N LYS A 204 -0.52 -9.15 -13.70
CA LYS A 204 -1.25 -9.43 -14.93
C LYS A 204 -0.30 -9.57 -16.11
N GLN A 205 0.62 -8.62 -16.22
CA GLN A 205 1.65 -8.60 -17.26
C GLN A 205 2.85 -7.79 -16.76
N SER A 206 4.02 -8.14 -17.27
CA SER A 206 5.23 -7.36 -17.10
C SER A 206 6.25 -7.73 -18.17
N SER A 207 7.03 -6.73 -18.58
CA SER A 207 8.16 -6.90 -19.50
C SER A 207 9.32 -6.05 -19.01
N ILE A 208 10.52 -6.59 -19.06
CA ILE A 208 11.73 -5.88 -18.65
C ILE A 208 11.89 -4.60 -19.47
N GLY A 209 12.06 -3.47 -18.77
CA GLY A 209 12.20 -2.14 -19.37
C GLY A 209 10.91 -1.54 -19.95
N LYS A 210 9.75 -2.22 -19.82
CA LYS A 210 8.46 -1.74 -20.33
C LYS A 210 7.39 -1.59 -19.25
N GLY A 211 7.74 -1.95 -18.00
CA GLY A 211 6.85 -1.80 -16.86
C GLY A 211 6.07 -3.06 -16.50
N SER A 212 5.12 -2.86 -15.58
CA SER A 212 4.29 -3.91 -15.01
C SER A 212 2.85 -3.46 -14.86
N THR A 213 1.91 -4.42 -14.85
CA THR A 213 0.51 -4.20 -14.51
C THR A 213 0.11 -5.20 -13.44
N PHE A 214 -0.21 -4.69 -12.25
CA PHE A 214 -0.83 -5.46 -11.17
C PHE A 214 -2.34 -5.36 -11.28
N ARG A 215 -3.03 -6.49 -11.09
CA ARG A 215 -4.50 -6.53 -11.10
C ARG A 215 -5.03 -6.96 -9.74
N ILE A 216 -5.96 -6.14 -9.21
CA ILE A 216 -6.85 -6.52 -8.11
C ILE A 216 -8.21 -6.90 -8.70
N ILE A 217 -8.79 -7.97 -8.19
CA ILE A 217 -10.17 -8.39 -8.48
C ILE A 217 -10.95 -8.40 -7.16
N LEU A 218 -11.97 -7.57 -7.06
CA LEU A 218 -12.91 -7.59 -5.95
C LEU A 218 -14.23 -8.20 -6.41
N LYS A 219 -14.85 -9.01 -5.56
CA LYS A 219 -16.18 -9.59 -5.84
C LYS A 219 -17.25 -8.63 -5.33
N LYS A 220 -18.24 -8.34 -6.16
CA LYS A 220 -19.46 -7.67 -5.71
C LYS A 220 -20.25 -8.63 -4.83
N GLN A 221 -20.77 -8.13 -3.72
CA GLN A 221 -21.76 -8.87 -2.93
C GLN A 221 -23.11 -8.74 -3.64
N LYS A 222 -23.90 -9.81 -3.55
CA LYS A 222 -25.27 -9.82 -4.08
C LYS A 222 -26.19 -9.05 -3.17
#